data_9181b483cbdf83aeec27a39d56b71afe
#
_entry.id   9181b483cbdf83aeec27a39d56b71afe
#
_cell.length_a   1.000
_cell.length_b   1.000
_cell.length_c   1.000
_cell.angle_alpha   90.00
_cell.angle_beta   90.00
_cell.angle_gamma   90.00
#
_symmetry.space_group_name_H-M   'P 1'
#
loop_
_entity.id
_entity.type
_entity.pdbx_description
1 polymer ?
#
loop_
_entity_poly.entity_id
_entity_poly.type
_entity_poly.pdbx_seq_one_letter_code
_entity_poly.pdbx_strand_id
1 'polypeptide(L)'
;MKYESQADLAKQLESNEPGDKVLIKILRDGSNVIEKQIELSAREDGSAFIGIGIKNEYKFPFDVKIKLAQTGGPSGGLIFALGVIEKLTQEDLVRSRNIAGTGTITNTGQVGPIGGITEKIIGANKSGVDLFFTPIKNCEDLKNIDQVITGQGEKRLKIVPVATLSQAVSILRMPNNAQYPSCQSIGVE
;
A
#
# COMPACT_ATOMS: atom_id res chain seq x y z
N MET A 1 -18.79 23.75 5.83
CA MET A 1 -18.11 22.97 4.78
C MET A 1 -18.06 21.52 5.27
N LYS A 2 -18.22 20.54 4.41
CA LYS A 2 -18.12 19.10 4.76
C LYS A 2 -16.75 18.63 4.30
N TYR A 3 -15.98 18.01 5.20
CA TYR A 3 -14.69 17.42 4.86
C TYR A 3 -14.87 15.96 4.49
N GLU A 4 -14.30 15.54 3.39
CA GLU A 4 -14.42 14.16 2.89
C GLU A 4 -13.13 13.36 3.08
N SER A 5 -12.02 14.06 3.41
CA SER A 5 -10.74 13.42 3.65
C SER A 5 -9.94 14.10 4.78
N GLN A 6 -8.96 13.38 5.31
CA GLN A 6 -7.98 13.93 6.25
C GLN A 6 -7.17 15.07 5.62
N ALA A 7 -6.85 14.97 4.31
CA ALA A 7 -6.10 15.99 3.60
C ALA A 7 -6.87 17.32 3.50
N ASP A 8 -8.20 17.26 3.27
CA ASP A 8 -9.04 18.46 3.20
C ASP A 8 -9.08 19.18 4.55
N LEU A 9 -9.19 18.40 5.65
CA LEU A 9 -9.16 18.97 6.98
C LEU A 9 -7.79 19.59 7.31
N ALA A 10 -6.69 18.91 6.98
CA ALA A 10 -5.35 19.42 7.20
C ALA A 10 -5.11 20.74 6.44
N LYS A 11 -5.49 20.79 5.16
CA LYS A 11 -5.39 22.00 4.32
C LYS A 11 -6.16 23.17 4.89
N GLN A 12 -7.34 22.93 5.47
CA GLN A 12 -8.13 23.99 6.09
C GLN A 12 -7.48 24.57 7.35
N LEU A 13 -6.65 23.79 8.02
CA LEU A 13 -5.94 24.20 9.23
C LEU A 13 -4.58 24.87 8.97
N GLU A 14 -4.09 24.85 7.72
CA GLU A 14 -2.78 25.44 7.36
C GLU A 14 -2.66 26.92 7.68
N SER A 15 -3.79 27.65 7.73
CA SER A 15 -3.84 29.09 8.08
C SER A 15 -4.00 29.40 9.56
N ASN A 16 -4.09 28.35 10.40
CA ASN A 16 -4.26 28.51 11.85
C ASN A 16 -2.94 28.34 12.59
N GLU A 17 -2.85 28.95 13.77
CA GLU A 17 -1.72 28.82 14.68
C GLU A 17 -2.06 27.91 15.88
N PRO A 18 -1.06 27.28 16.52
CA PRO A 18 -1.28 26.58 17.78
C PRO A 18 -1.88 27.51 18.85
N GLY A 19 -2.90 27.03 19.55
CA GLY A 19 -3.69 27.82 20.50
C GLY A 19 -4.96 28.43 19.92
N ASP A 20 -5.12 28.46 18.58
CA ASP A 20 -6.37 28.91 17.97
C ASP A 20 -7.53 27.99 18.33
N LYS A 21 -8.72 28.58 18.48
CA LYS A 21 -9.95 27.83 18.75
C LYS A 21 -10.79 27.70 17.50
N VAL A 22 -10.94 26.48 17.02
CA VAL A 22 -11.74 26.14 15.84
C VAL A 22 -13.08 25.50 16.26
N LEU A 23 -14.17 25.88 15.58
CA LEU A 23 -15.48 25.28 15.77
C LEU A 23 -15.66 24.15 14.77
N ILE A 24 -15.84 22.92 15.28
CA ILE A 24 -16.08 21.73 14.48
C ILE A 24 -17.52 21.28 14.65
N LYS A 25 -18.18 21.01 13.51
CA LYS A 25 -19.49 20.39 13.46
C LYS A 25 -19.32 18.90 13.12
N ILE A 26 -19.78 18.04 14.00
CA ILE A 26 -19.65 16.59 13.89
C ILE A 26 -21.06 16.03 13.65
N LEU A 27 -21.24 15.31 12.55
CA LEU A 27 -22.46 14.56 12.29
C LEU A 27 -22.34 13.15 12.91
N ARG A 28 -23.18 12.83 13.89
CA ARG A 28 -23.29 11.50 14.50
C ARG A 28 -24.57 10.81 14.06
N ASP A 29 -24.49 9.50 13.85
CA ASP A 29 -25.65 8.64 13.53
C ASP A 29 -26.53 9.16 12.39
N GLY A 30 -25.89 9.83 11.42
CA GLY A 30 -26.54 10.32 10.20
C GLY A 30 -27.43 11.57 10.36
N SER A 31 -27.75 11.99 11.57
CA SER A 31 -28.69 13.10 11.81
C SER A 31 -28.32 14.03 12.96
N ASN A 32 -27.60 13.56 13.96
CA ASN A 32 -27.30 14.37 15.14
C ASN A 32 -26.04 15.23 14.90
N VAL A 33 -26.20 16.55 14.85
CA VAL A 33 -25.10 17.51 14.70
C VAL A 33 -24.65 18.01 16.06
N ILE A 34 -23.39 17.73 16.37
CA ILE A 34 -22.74 18.20 17.60
C ILE A 34 -21.71 19.26 17.22
N GLU A 35 -21.76 20.41 17.87
CA GLU A 35 -20.75 21.46 17.73
C GLU A 35 -19.75 21.37 18.89
N LYS A 36 -18.46 21.38 18.56
CA LYS A 36 -17.38 21.38 19.53
C LYS A 36 -16.35 22.47 19.17
N GLN A 37 -16.01 23.28 20.15
CA GLN A 37 -14.86 24.17 20.05
C GLN A 37 -13.63 23.42 20.54
N ILE A 38 -12.57 23.38 19.70
CA ILE A 38 -11.33 22.67 19.97
C ILE A 38 -10.18 23.66 19.84
N GLU A 39 -9.29 23.66 20.81
CA GLU A 39 -8.04 24.40 20.77
C GLU A 39 -6.99 23.58 20.03
N LEU A 40 -6.29 24.20 19.07
CA LEU A 40 -5.28 23.55 18.25
C LEU A 40 -3.99 23.37 19.03
N SER A 41 -3.39 22.20 18.93
CA SER A 41 -2.08 21.88 19.51
C SER A 41 -0.96 22.15 18.51
N ALA A 42 0.29 22.27 18.99
CA ALA A 42 1.49 22.36 18.15
C ALA A 42 2.05 20.97 17.82
N ARG A 43 2.46 20.76 16.56
CA ARG A 43 3.34 19.64 16.17
C ARG A 43 4.80 19.99 16.45
N GLU A 44 5.69 19.01 16.29
CA GLU A 44 7.14 19.23 16.43
C GLU A 44 7.70 20.24 15.41
N ASP A 45 7.09 20.33 14.23
CA ASP A 45 7.42 21.30 13.17
C ASP A 45 6.78 22.69 13.37
N GLY A 46 6.06 22.89 14.49
CA GLY A 46 5.37 24.14 14.82
C GLY A 46 4.00 24.31 14.15
N SER A 47 3.56 23.40 13.29
CA SER A 47 2.24 23.49 12.64
C SER A 47 1.09 23.17 13.61
N ALA A 48 -0.06 23.80 13.39
CA ALA A 48 -1.26 23.56 14.20
C ALA A 48 -1.95 22.25 13.81
N PHE A 49 -2.50 21.53 14.81
CA PHE A 49 -3.30 20.32 14.56
C PHE A 49 -4.37 20.11 15.63
N ILE A 50 -5.39 19.31 15.27
CA ILE A 50 -6.56 19.07 16.14
C ILE A 50 -6.34 17.95 17.17
N GLY A 51 -5.40 17.05 16.95
CA GLY A 51 -5.17 15.92 17.87
C GLY A 51 -6.24 14.83 17.82
N ILE A 52 -6.92 14.65 16.68
CA ILE A 52 -7.91 13.58 16.47
C ILE A 52 -7.39 12.51 15.52
N GLY A 53 -7.74 11.25 15.81
CA GLY A 53 -7.52 10.15 14.87
C GLY A 53 -8.68 10.07 13.87
N ILE A 54 -8.37 10.09 12.58
CA ILE A 54 -9.35 9.97 11.51
C ILE A 54 -9.25 8.59 10.87
N LYS A 55 -10.38 7.88 10.79
CA LYS A 55 -10.54 6.65 10.05
C LYS A 55 -11.53 6.90 8.91
N ASN A 56 -11.10 6.64 7.69
CA ASN A 56 -12.01 6.70 6.55
C ASN A 56 -12.87 5.42 6.50
N GLU A 57 -14.18 5.58 6.37
CA GLU A 57 -15.09 4.49 6.05
C GLU A 57 -15.49 4.59 4.58
N TYR A 58 -15.27 3.49 3.86
CA TYR A 58 -15.68 3.38 2.46
C TYR A 58 -16.86 2.44 2.35
N LYS A 59 -17.91 2.86 1.63
CA LYS A 59 -19.01 1.97 1.25
C LYS A 59 -18.73 1.42 -0.14
N PHE A 60 -18.57 0.11 -0.21
CA PHE A 60 -18.40 -0.59 -1.48
C PHE A 60 -19.72 -1.24 -1.90
N PRO A 61 -20.00 -1.39 -3.20
CA PRO A 61 -21.19 -2.09 -3.69
C PRO A 61 -21.12 -3.60 -3.51
N PHE A 62 -20.05 -4.12 -2.92
CA PHE A 62 -19.81 -5.55 -2.66
C PHE A 62 -19.01 -5.73 -1.37
N ASP A 63 -19.18 -6.89 -0.74
CA ASP A 63 -18.43 -7.25 0.46
C ASP A 63 -17.12 -7.95 0.10
N VAL A 64 -16.01 -7.43 0.63
CA VAL A 64 -14.70 -8.07 0.54
C VAL A 64 -14.33 -8.67 1.89
N LYS A 65 -14.17 -9.99 1.95
CA LYS A 65 -13.71 -10.69 3.15
C LYS A 65 -12.31 -11.27 2.89
N ILE A 66 -11.29 -10.71 3.50
CA ILE A 66 -9.93 -11.22 3.45
C ILE A 66 -9.70 -12.04 4.72
N LYS A 67 -9.51 -13.36 4.56
CA LYS A 67 -9.17 -14.26 5.68
C LYS A 67 -7.66 -14.41 5.73
N LEU A 68 -7.07 -13.97 6.84
CA LEU A 68 -5.64 -14.10 7.12
C LEU A 68 -5.45 -15.13 8.24
N ALA A 69 -4.61 -16.14 8.01
CA ALA A 69 -4.39 -17.19 9.01
C ALA A 69 -3.51 -16.71 10.18
N GLN A 70 -2.36 -16.13 9.89
CA GLN A 70 -1.38 -15.67 10.92
C GLN A 70 -0.56 -14.46 10.46
N THR A 71 -1.02 -13.74 9.47
CA THR A 71 -0.34 -12.55 8.95
C THR A 71 -1.15 -11.30 9.25
N GLY A 72 -0.49 -10.26 9.69
CA GLY A 72 -1.10 -8.98 9.99
C GLY A 72 -0.23 -7.82 9.50
N GLY A 73 -0.77 -6.61 9.60
CA GLY A 73 -0.07 -5.39 9.27
C GLY A 73 -0.26 -4.94 7.81
N PRO A 74 0.15 -3.71 7.52
CA PRO A 74 -0.13 -3.03 6.24
C PRO A 74 0.71 -3.55 5.07
N SER A 75 1.73 -4.36 5.31
CA SER A 75 2.68 -4.82 4.27
C SER A 75 2.09 -5.76 3.22
N GLY A 76 0.90 -6.33 3.46
CA GLY A 76 0.15 -7.15 2.50
C GLY A 76 -0.76 -6.36 1.57
N GLY A 77 -0.84 -5.03 1.72
CA GLY A 77 -1.82 -4.20 1.02
C GLY A 77 -1.81 -4.37 -0.50
N LEU A 78 -0.62 -4.35 -1.11
CA LEU A 78 -0.48 -4.53 -2.56
C LEU A 78 -1.04 -5.88 -3.03
N ILE A 79 -0.64 -6.98 -2.39
CA ILE A 79 -1.04 -8.31 -2.86
C ILE A 79 -2.53 -8.57 -2.60
N PHE A 80 -3.10 -8.01 -1.53
CA PHE A 80 -4.54 -8.09 -1.28
C PHE A 80 -5.33 -7.30 -2.32
N ALA A 81 -4.88 -6.09 -2.68
CA ALA A 81 -5.52 -5.31 -3.73
C ALA A 81 -5.48 -6.04 -5.08
N LEU A 82 -4.36 -6.65 -5.44
CA LEU A 82 -4.25 -7.48 -6.65
C LEU A 82 -5.18 -8.69 -6.60
N GLY A 83 -5.27 -9.38 -5.46
CA GLY A 83 -6.19 -10.50 -5.29
C GLY A 83 -7.66 -10.10 -5.39
N VAL A 84 -8.03 -8.91 -4.92
CA VAL A 84 -9.39 -8.36 -5.08
C VAL A 84 -9.66 -8.06 -6.56
N ILE A 85 -8.73 -7.44 -7.28
CA ILE A 85 -8.87 -7.16 -8.72
C ILE A 85 -9.03 -8.46 -9.49
N GLU A 86 -8.20 -9.46 -9.25
CA GLU A 86 -8.30 -10.79 -9.86
C GLU A 86 -9.68 -11.42 -9.68
N LYS A 87 -10.28 -11.28 -8.49
CA LYS A 87 -11.61 -11.83 -8.19
C LYS A 87 -12.77 -11.03 -8.81
N LEU A 88 -12.59 -9.74 -9.05
CA LEU A 88 -13.61 -8.85 -9.60
C LEU A 88 -13.56 -8.74 -11.13
N THR A 89 -12.46 -9.12 -11.76
CA THR A 89 -12.31 -9.11 -13.21
C THR A 89 -12.54 -10.50 -13.80
N GLN A 90 -12.89 -10.56 -15.08
CA GLN A 90 -12.98 -11.82 -15.82
C GLN A 90 -11.62 -12.23 -16.44
N GLU A 91 -10.60 -11.39 -16.28
CA GLU A 91 -9.26 -11.65 -16.76
C GLU A 91 -8.55 -12.63 -15.83
N ASP A 92 -7.91 -13.65 -16.38
CA ASP A 92 -6.94 -14.47 -15.65
C ASP A 92 -5.60 -13.72 -15.60
N LEU A 93 -5.43 -12.86 -14.59
CA LEU A 93 -4.19 -12.10 -14.38
C LEU A 93 -3.05 -13.00 -13.86
N VAL A 94 -3.39 -14.08 -13.19
CA VAL A 94 -2.42 -15.03 -12.61
C VAL A 94 -1.79 -15.90 -13.68
N ARG A 95 -2.55 -16.35 -14.67
CA ARG A 95 -2.09 -17.18 -15.82
C ARG A 95 -1.24 -18.36 -15.39
N SER A 96 -1.72 -19.13 -14.43
CA SER A 96 -1.03 -20.30 -13.86
C SER A 96 0.35 -20.00 -13.24
N ARG A 97 0.67 -18.74 -12.89
CA ARG A 97 1.89 -18.37 -12.17
C ARG A 97 1.63 -18.37 -10.65
N ASN A 98 2.61 -18.81 -9.88
CA ASN A 98 2.63 -18.58 -8.44
C ASN A 98 3.12 -17.15 -8.18
N ILE A 99 2.23 -16.26 -7.74
CA ILE A 99 2.52 -14.85 -7.55
C ILE A 99 2.49 -14.54 -6.06
N ALA A 100 3.53 -13.88 -5.58
CA ALA A 100 3.58 -13.28 -4.25
C ALA A 100 3.98 -11.81 -4.35
N GLY A 101 3.91 -11.12 -3.24
CA GLY A 101 4.34 -9.73 -3.19
C GLY A 101 4.12 -9.11 -1.83
N THR A 102 4.67 -7.93 -1.67
CA THR A 102 4.55 -7.13 -0.46
C THR A 102 4.52 -5.65 -0.83
N GLY A 103 4.03 -4.83 0.07
CA GLY A 103 3.94 -3.38 -0.08
C GLY A 103 2.73 -2.84 0.68
N THR A 104 2.91 -1.69 1.31
CA THR A 104 1.75 -0.91 1.74
C THR A 104 1.04 -0.34 0.52
N ILE A 105 -0.24 0.00 0.64
CA ILE A 105 -0.98 0.64 -0.43
C ILE A 105 -1.80 1.81 0.11
N THR A 106 -1.78 2.93 -0.61
CA THR A 106 -2.63 4.08 -0.31
C THR A 106 -3.98 3.95 -1.02
N ASN A 107 -4.95 4.78 -0.65
CA ASN A 107 -6.24 4.89 -1.34
C ASN A 107 -6.13 5.36 -2.80
N THR A 108 -4.99 5.97 -3.18
CA THR A 108 -4.68 6.37 -4.56
C THR A 108 -3.89 5.31 -5.33
N GLY A 109 -3.66 4.13 -4.72
CA GLY A 109 -2.94 3.03 -5.36
C GLY A 109 -1.42 3.17 -5.36
N GLN A 110 -0.84 4.08 -4.56
CA GLN A 110 0.62 4.18 -4.41
C GLN A 110 1.14 3.04 -3.54
N VAL A 111 2.23 2.40 -3.97
CA VAL A 111 2.88 1.32 -3.23
C VAL A 111 4.01 1.88 -2.38
N GLY A 112 3.92 1.67 -1.07
CA GLY A 112 4.93 2.13 -0.11
C GLY A 112 5.84 1.02 0.38
N PRO A 113 7.02 1.39 0.92
CA PRO A 113 8.04 0.46 1.39
C PRO A 113 7.59 -0.32 2.64
N ILE A 114 8.31 -1.41 2.91
CA ILE A 114 8.09 -2.29 4.07
C ILE A 114 9.42 -2.70 4.69
N GLY A 115 9.38 -3.24 5.89
CA GLY A 115 10.51 -3.87 6.52
C GLY A 115 10.61 -5.37 6.23
N GLY A 116 11.81 -5.95 6.33
CA GLY A 116 12.04 -7.38 6.18
C GLY A 116 11.82 -7.89 4.75
N ILE A 117 12.20 -7.12 3.75
CA ILE A 117 11.98 -7.49 2.34
C ILE A 117 12.80 -8.72 1.94
N THR A 118 14.04 -8.82 2.41
CA THR A 118 14.94 -9.93 2.12
C THR A 118 14.36 -11.27 2.60
N GLU A 119 13.88 -11.32 3.84
CA GLU A 119 13.28 -12.51 4.44
C GLU A 119 12.02 -12.96 3.69
N LYS A 120 11.21 -12.01 3.24
CA LYS A 120 10.00 -12.27 2.45
C LYS A 120 10.33 -12.88 1.08
N ILE A 121 11.37 -12.36 0.42
CA ILE A 121 11.83 -12.89 -0.87
C ILE A 121 12.42 -14.30 -0.71
N ILE A 122 13.21 -14.53 0.35
CA ILE A 122 13.74 -15.88 0.66
C ILE A 122 12.59 -16.86 0.89
N GLY A 123 11.58 -16.47 1.65
CA GLY A 123 10.37 -17.26 1.89
C GLY A 123 9.61 -17.57 0.59
N ALA A 124 9.42 -16.58 -0.26
CA ALA A 124 8.77 -16.73 -1.56
C ALA A 124 9.54 -17.68 -2.48
N ASN A 125 10.87 -17.54 -2.55
CA ASN A 125 11.72 -18.41 -3.35
C ASN A 125 11.61 -19.87 -2.88
N LYS A 126 11.68 -20.12 -1.57
CA LYS A 126 11.50 -21.47 -0.98
C LYS A 126 10.10 -22.06 -1.26
N SER A 127 9.09 -21.20 -1.40
CA SER A 127 7.72 -21.61 -1.70
C SER A 127 7.44 -21.80 -3.20
N GLY A 128 8.45 -21.70 -4.07
CA GLY A 128 8.29 -21.91 -5.52
C GLY A 128 7.50 -20.81 -6.21
N VAL A 129 7.59 -19.57 -5.73
CA VAL A 129 6.97 -18.40 -6.35
C VAL A 129 7.69 -18.08 -7.66
N ASP A 130 6.91 -17.79 -8.72
CA ASP A 130 7.43 -17.42 -10.03
C ASP A 130 7.74 -15.93 -10.16
N LEU A 131 6.88 -15.09 -9.55
CA LEU A 131 6.95 -13.65 -9.64
C LEU A 131 6.63 -13.02 -8.27
N PHE A 132 7.53 -12.16 -7.81
CA PHE A 132 7.39 -11.46 -6.54
C PHE A 132 7.36 -9.94 -6.76
N PHE A 133 6.27 -9.30 -6.39
CA PHE A 133 6.16 -7.85 -6.41
C PHE A 133 6.80 -7.24 -5.17
N THR A 134 7.70 -6.28 -5.37
CA THR A 134 8.34 -5.50 -4.31
C THR A 134 8.07 -4.00 -4.50
N PRO A 135 7.96 -3.21 -3.43
CA PRO A 135 7.95 -1.77 -3.58
C PRO A 135 9.26 -1.27 -4.21
N ILE A 136 9.16 -0.34 -5.16
CA ILE A 136 10.35 0.24 -5.81
C ILE A 136 11.32 0.84 -4.79
N LYS A 137 10.80 1.41 -3.69
CA LYS A 137 11.60 2.01 -2.62
C LYS A 137 12.40 0.99 -1.78
N ASN A 138 12.10 -0.31 -1.89
CA ASN A 138 12.89 -1.36 -1.25
C ASN A 138 13.99 -1.91 -2.17
N CYS A 139 14.17 -1.38 -3.38
CA CYS A 139 15.23 -1.86 -4.28
C CYS A 139 16.64 -1.67 -3.71
N GLU A 140 16.86 -0.62 -2.90
CA GLU A 140 18.13 -0.38 -2.23
C GLU A 140 18.51 -1.53 -1.27
N ASP A 141 17.52 -2.10 -0.59
CA ASP A 141 17.70 -3.21 0.35
C ASP A 141 18.03 -4.53 -0.37
N LEU A 142 17.89 -4.57 -1.70
CA LEU A 142 18.00 -5.79 -2.52
C LEU A 142 19.28 -5.86 -3.37
N LYS A 143 20.25 -4.98 -3.17
CA LYS A 143 21.49 -4.92 -3.97
C LYS A 143 22.26 -6.26 -4.06
N ASN A 144 22.15 -7.13 -3.04
CA ASN A 144 22.83 -8.41 -2.97
C ASN A 144 21.87 -9.61 -2.93
N ILE A 145 20.61 -9.42 -3.27
CA ILE A 145 19.59 -10.47 -3.13
C ILE A 145 19.90 -11.71 -4.01
N ASP A 146 20.51 -11.50 -5.17
CA ASP A 146 20.90 -12.59 -6.07
C ASP A 146 21.85 -13.60 -5.42
N GLN A 147 22.73 -13.15 -4.51
CA GLN A 147 23.63 -14.01 -3.77
C GLN A 147 22.90 -14.90 -2.75
N VAL A 148 21.73 -14.45 -2.30
CA VAL A 148 20.94 -15.15 -1.28
C VAL A 148 19.98 -16.16 -1.90
N ILE A 149 19.46 -15.88 -3.10
CA ILE A 149 18.49 -16.74 -3.79
C ILE A 149 19.13 -17.68 -4.82
N THR A 150 20.42 -17.51 -5.15
CA THR A 150 21.18 -18.40 -6.03
C THR A 150 21.46 -19.73 -5.32
N GLY A 151 20.94 -20.82 -5.87
CA GLY A 151 21.20 -22.19 -5.39
C GLY A 151 19.95 -23.02 -5.08
N GLN A 152 18.76 -22.49 -5.33
CA GLN A 152 17.50 -23.19 -5.05
C GLN A 152 16.68 -23.41 -6.33
N GLY A 153 17.13 -24.32 -7.21
CA GLY A 153 16.32 -24.85 -8.30
C GLY A 153 16.51 -24.13 -9.66
N GLU A 154 16.07 -24.79 -10.73
CA GLU A 154 16.20 -24.32 -12.11
C GLU A 154 15.32 -23.09 -12.46
N LYS A 155 14.33 -22.77 -11.63
CA LYS A 155 13.38 -21.71 -11.87
C LYS A 155 13.69 -20.50 -10.99
N ARG A 156 14.32 -19.50 -11.57
CA ARG A 156 14.68 -18.27 -10.86
C ARG A 156 13.45 -17.42 -10.58
N LEU A 157 13.23 -17.08 -9.31
CA LEU A 157 12.22 -16.11 -8.87
C LEU A 157 12.44 -14.75 -9.56
N LYS A 158 11.41 -14.22 -10.20
CA LYS A 158 11.43 -12.88 -10.80
C LYS A 158 10.99 -11.86 -9.77
N ILE A 159 11.89 -10.98 -9.35
CA ILE A 159 11.60 -9.89 -8.42
C ILE A 159 11.30 -8.64 -9.21
N VAL A 160 10.08 -8.13 -9.09
CA VAL A 160 9.55 -7.05 -9.93
C VAL A 160 9.18 -5.84 -9.08
N PRO A 161 9.94 -4.74 -9.18
CA PRO A 161 9.66 -3.52 -8.45
C PRO A 161 8.46 -2.77 -9.05
N VAL A 162 7.61 -2.25 -8.19
CA VAL A 162 6.44 -1.46 -8.57
C VAL A 162 6.25 -0.24 -7.65
N ALA A 163 5.85 0.87 -8.24
CA ALA A 163 5.50 2.09 -7.53
C ALA A 163 3.98 2.25 -7.32
N THR A 164 3.17 1.59 -8.16
CA THR A 164 1.71 1.70 -8.11
C THR A 164 1.01 0.37 -8.35
N LEU A 165 -0.23 0.25 -7.86
CA LEU A 165 -1.12 -0.89 -8.14
C LEU A 165 -1.38 -1.03 -9.65
N SER A 166 -1.60 0.08 -10.35
CA SER A 166 -1.82 0.08 -11.80
C SER A 166 -0.63 -0.50 -12.56
N GLN A 167 0.59 -0.17 -12.14
CA GLN A 167 1.81 -0.75 -12.72
C GLN A 167 1.87 -2.27 -12.48
N ALA A 168 1.54 -2.74 -11.28
CA ALA A 168 1.52 -4.16 -10.98
C ALA A 168 0.49 -4.92 -11.84
N VAL A 169 -0.72 -4.37 -12.02
CA VAL A 169 -1.74 -4.93 -12.91
C VAL A 169 -1.26 -4.98 -14.35
N SER A 170 -0.63 -3.91 -14.86
CA SER A 170 -0.07 -3.87 -16.22
C SER A 170 0.99 -4.95 -16.43
N ILE A 171 1.84 -5.20 -15.43
CA ILE A 171 2.85 -6.26 -15.45
C ILE A 171 2.20 -7.63 -15.47
N LEU A 172 1.13 -7.86 -14.70
CA LEU A 172 0.40 -9.13 -14.72
C LEU A 172 -0.21 -9.44 -16.10
N ARG A 173 -0.59 -8.42 -16.86
CA ARG A 173 -1.10 -8.54 -18.23
C ARG A 173 -0.03 -8.86 -19.26
N MET A 174 1.24 -8.68 -18.95
CA MET A 174 2.34 -9.02 -19.86
C MET A 174 2.41 -10.55 -20.06
N PRO A 175 2.90 -11.01 -21.23
CA PRO A 175 3.14 -12.44 -21.47
C PRO A 175 4.06 -13.05 -20.41
N ASN A 176 3.88 -14.35 -20.10
CA ASN A 176 4.69 -15.03 -19.07
C ASN A 176 6.20 -15.08 -19.40
N ASN A 177 6.55 -14.99 -20.68
CA ASN A 177 7.94 -14.93 -21.17
C ASN A 177 8.46 -13.49 -21.34
N ALA A 178 7.68 -12.48 -20.96
CA ALA A 178 8.13 -11.10 -21.06
C ALA A 178 9.34 -10.81 -20.16
N GLN A 179 10.13 -9.84 -20.58
CA GLN A 179 11.17 -9.28 -19.75
C GLN A 179 10.52 -8.26 -18.77
N TYR A 180 10.50 -8.61 -17.50
CA TYR A 180 9.96 -7.75 -16.46
C TYR A 180 11.02 -6.73 -16.00
N PRO A 181 10.61 -5.54 -15.52
CA PRO A 181 11.53 -4.61 -14.88
C PRO A 181 12.15 -5.26 -13.64
N SER A 182 13.40 -4.93 -13.37
CA SER A 182 14.12 -5.37 -12.16
C SER A 182 14.69 -4.14 -11.43
N CYS A 183 15.06 -4.30 -10.16
CA CYS A 183 15.67 -3.21 -9.41
C CYS A 183 16.95 -2.69 -10.09
N GLN A 184 17.71 -3.55 -10.76
CA GLN A 184 18.91 -3.18 -11.52
C GLN A 184 18.59 -2.39 -12.79
N SER A 185 17.43 -2.66 -13.44
CA SER A 185 17.05 -2.00 -14.70
C SER A 185 16.46 -0.61 -14.52
N ILE A 186 16.01 -0.26 -13.31
CA ILE A 186 15.37 1.04 -13.03
C ILE A 186 16.31 2.07 -12.42
N GLY A 187 17.63 1.77 -12.33
CA GLY A 187 18.64 2.75 -11.97
C GLY A 187 18.45 3.38 -10.60
N VAL A 188 18.08 2.60 -9.60
CA VAL A 188 18.15 3.03 -8.21
C VAL A 188 19.60 2.91 -7.78
N GLU A 189 20.37 4.03 -7.98
CA GLU A 189 21.72 4.22 -7.44
C GLU A 189 21.69 4.49 -5.94
#